data_f50b80c303c40966ef246bc2c9b66057
#
_entry.id   f50b80c303c40966ef246bc2c9b66057
#
_cell.length_a   1.000
_cell.length_b   1.000
_cell.length_c   1.000
_cell.angle_alpha   90.00
_cell.angle_beta   90.00
_cell.angle_gamma   90.00
#
_symmetry.space_group_name_H-M   'P 1'
#
loop_
_entity.id
_entity.type
_entity.pdbx_description
1 polymer ?
#
loop_
_entity_poly.entity_id
_entity_poly.type
_entity_poly.pdbx_seq_one_letter_code
_entity_poly.pdbx_strand_id
1 'polypeptide(L)'
;MLATTPARALRAFAAALLGALSLVTAPVWAQAGENEFAKVIAAAQNDIVKGPQDIKLSTQAVLHLPEGKVYVPQPHAAKLMHAMGNPGDYSDLEGVVFPRGDGEWFATLRFEKSGYIKDDDAKHWDAADMLKSFKEGTEASNEERKKMGGRALEITGWAQEPTYAADTHRLVWAMKSREVGAPADEPLGVNYNTYALGREGYMSLNLVTGLNDLPKYQGDAQQLLGALEFNDGKRYADFNASTDHVAEYGLAALVLGVGAKKLGLLAVIGAFFLKFAKVILLAGVAFGGAILKLFGRKKSEAAES
;
A
#
# COMPACT_ATOMS: atom_id res chain seq x y z
N MET A 1 9.03 -28.92 -21.39
CA MET A 1 8.65 -28.55 -20.03
C MET A 1 7.99 -27.17 -20.12
N LEU A 2 6.67 -27.13 -20.06
CA LEU A 2 5.91 -25.87 -20.18
C LEU A 2 5.87 -25.24 -18.78
N ALA A 3 6.56 -24.13 -18.61
CA ALA A 3 6.47 -23.30 -17.43
C ALA A 3 5.06 -22.72 -17.35
N THR A 4 4.29 -23.14 -16.35
CA THR A 4 2.98 -22.57 -16.07
C THR A 4 3.15 -21.15 -15.52
N THR A 5 2.68 -20.16 -16.26
CA THR A 5 2.61 -18.78 -15.83
C THR A 5 1.83 -18.66 -14.51
N PRO A 6 2.22 -17.81 -13.56
CA PRO A 6 1.54 -17.65 -12.27
C PRO A 6 0.03 -17.36 -12.39
N ALA A 7 -0.39 -16.67 -13.47
CA ALA A 7 -1.81 -16.44 -13.75
C ALA A 7 -2.62 -17.72 -14.00
N ARG A 8 -2.02 -18.80 -14.51
CA ARG A 8 -2.70 -20.09 -14.68
C ARG A 8 -2.82 -20.85 -13.37
N ALA A 9 -1.80 -20.78 -12.51
CA ALA A 9 -1.87 -21.35 -11.16
C ALA A 9 -2.96 -20.67 -10.32
N LEU A 10 -3.13 -19.35 -10.48
CA LEU A 10 -4.13 -18.56 -9.78
C LEU A 10 -5.58 -18.90 -10.19
N ARG A 11 -5.81 -19.09 -11.50
CA ARG A 11 -7.14 -19.53 -12.02
C ARG A 11 -7.48 -20.98 -11.63
N ALA A 12 -6.49 -21.85 -11.51
CA ALA A 12 -6.67 -23.19 -11.00
C ALA A 12 -7.06 -23.21 -9.51
N PHE A 13 -6.56 -22.24 -8.71
CA PHE A 13 -6.88 -22.14 -7.30
C PHE A 13 -8.31 -21.63 -7.06
N ALA A 14 -8.78 -20.68 -7.85
CA ALA A 14 -10.17 -20.20 -7.79
C ALA A 14 -11.20 -21.28 -8.21
N ALA A 15 -10.83 -22.16 -9.14
CA ALA A 15 -11.67 -23.28 -9.57
C ALA A 15 -11.70 -24.44 -8.55
N ALA A 16 -10.65 -24.65 -7.76
CA ALA A 16 -10.55 -25.70 -6.75
C ALA A 16 -11.45 -25.47 -5.53
N LEU A 17 -11.99 -24.27 -5.35
CA LEU A 17 -12.98 -23.98 -4.30
C LEU A 17 -14.40 -24.43 -4.63
N LEU A 18 -14.65 -24.99 -5.82
CA LEU A 18 -15.98 -25.40 -6.30
C LEU A 18 -16.14 -26.89 -6.66
N GLY A 19 -15.13 -27.71 -6.47
CA GLY A 19 -15.30 -29.12 -6.75
C GLY A 19 -14.02 -29.93 -6.77
N ALA A 20 -14.02 -31.01 -5.96
CA ALA A 20 -13.16 -32.18 -5.98
C ALA A 20 -11.69 -32.04 -5.62
N LEU A 21 -11.34 -32.65 -4.48
CA LEU A 21 -10.02 -33.07 -4.01
C LEU A 21 -9.07 -33.45 -5.16
N SER A 22 -8.15 -32.55 -5.46
CA SER A 22 -6.89 -32.90 -6.07
C SER A 22 -5.80 -32.41 -5.12
N LEU A 23 -5.15 -33.35 -4.45
CA LEU A 23 -4.01 -33.13 -3.56
C LEU A 23 -2.82 -32.55 -4.35
N VAL A 24 -2.83 -31.24 -4.58
CA VAL A 24 -1.62 -30.49 -4.87
C VAL A 24 -1.16 -29.93 -3.54
N THR A 25 -0.15 -30.51 -2.96
CA THR A 25 0.49 -30.04 -1.73
C THR A 25 1.14 -28.70 -1.99
N ALA A 26 0.39 -27.61 -1.80
CA ALA A 26 1.01 -26.29 -1.66
C ALA A 26 1.94 -26.32 -0.43
N PRO A 27 3.10 -25.64 -0.46
CA PRO A 27 4.00 -25.65 0.68
C PRO A 27 3.27 -25.10 1.92
N VAL A 28 3.47 -25.79 3.05
CA VAL A 28 2.77 -25.56 4.34
C VAL A 28 2.78 -24.08 4.78
N TRP A 29 3.82 -23.33 4.45
CA TRP A 29 3.92 -21.90 4.76
C TRP A 29 2.98 -21.02 3.91
N ALA A 30 2.65 -21.40 2.69
CA ALA A 30 1.68 -20.69 1.85
C ALA A 30 0.25 -20.88 2.38
N GLN A 31 -0.10 -22.08 2.80
CA GLN A 31 -1.40 -22.39 3.41
C GLN A 31 -1.57 -21.73 4.79
N ALA A 32 -0.49 -21.59 5.57
CA ALA A 32 -0.53 -20.90 6.86
C ALA A 32 -0.85 -19.40 6.68
N GLY A 33 -0.25 -18.74 5.72
CA GLY A 33 -0.53 -17.32 5.41
C GLY A 33 -1.95 -17.08 4.93
N GLU A 34 -2.47 -17.93 4.06
CA GLU A 34 -3.86 -17.86 3.57
C GLU A 34 -4.87 -18.06 4.71
N ASN A 35 -4.61 -19.01 5.62
CA ASN A 35 -5.47 -19.26 6.76
C ASN A 35 -5.48 -18.08 7.75
N GLU A 36 -4.33 -17.46 8.02
CA GLU A 36 -4.26 -16.31 8.91
C GLU A 36 -4.94 -15.07 8.29
N PHE A 37 -4.72 -14.84 6.99
CA PHE A 37 -5.41 -13.77 6.26
C PHE A 37 -6.94 -13.95 6.32
N ALA A 38 -7.44 -15.15 6.05
CA ALA A 38 -8.87 -15.46 6.11
C ALA A 38 -9.46 -15.25 7.51
N LYS A 39 -8.72 -15.64 8.57
CA LYS A 39 -9.13 -15.41 9.97
C LYS A 39 -9.23 -13.93 10.30
N VAL A 40 -8.24 -13.12 9.87
CA VAL A 40 -8.26 -11.68 10.11
C VAL A 40 -9.44 -11.03 9.40
N ILE A 41 -9.72 -11.40 8.16
CA ILE A 41 -10.88 -10.90 7.41
C ILE A 41 -12.20 -11.31 8.09
N ALA A 42 -12.33 -12.55 8.54
CA ALA A 42 -13.51 -12.99 9.26
C ALA A 42 -13.71 -12.21 10.57
N ALA A 43 -12.63 -11.95 11.31
CA ALA A 43 -12.68 -11.14 12.53
C ALA A 43 -13.00 -9.65 12.27
N ALA A 44 -12.60 -9.13 11.13
CA ALA A 44 -12.85 -7.75 10.72
C ALA A 44 -14.23 -7.52 10.09
N GLN A 45 -15.01 -8.58 9.83
CA GLN A 45 -16.20 -8.55 8.98
C GLN A 45 -17.21 -7.45 9.36
N ASN A 46 -17.40 -7.21 10.66
CA ASN A 46 -18.34 -6.21 11.16
C ASN A 46 -17.79 -4.79 11.15
N ASP A 47 -16.46 -4.64 11.09
CA ASP A 47 -15.76 -3.36 11.16
C ASP A 47 -15.34 -2.88 9.76
N ILE A 48 -15.41 -3.75 8.75
CA ILE A 48 -15.12 -3.38 7.36
C ILE A 48 -16.16 -2.40 6.86
N VAL A 49 -15.70 -1.23 6.41
CA VAL A 49 -16.54 -0.19 5.85
C VAL A 49 -16.54 -0.27 4.33
N LYS A 50 -17.73 -0.15 3.73
CA LYS A 50 -17.92 -0.19 2.27
C LYS A 50 -18.25 1.21 1.78
N GLY A 51 -17.55 1.65 0.72
CA GLY A 51 -17.90 2.88 0.02
C GLY A 51 -19.21 2.77 -0.80
N PRO A 52 -19.91 3.90 -1.02
CA PRO A 52 -19.48 5.23 -0.62
C PRO A 52 -19.77 5.54 0.85
N GLN A 53 -18.78 6.01 1.59
CA GLN A 53 -18.91 6.41 2.99
C GLN A 53 -17.74 7.26 3.46
N ASP A 54 -17.98 8.18 4.41
CA ASP A 54 -16.96 8.99 5.05
C ASP A 54 -16.25 8.21 6.17
N ILE A 55 -14.93 8.14 6.08
CA ILE A 55 -14.05 7.52 7.07
C ILE A 55 -13.28 8.63 7.78
N LYS A 56 -13.46 8.75 9.08
CA LYS A 56 -12.65 9.65 9.91
C LYS A 56 -11.27 9.02 10.13
N LEU A 57 -10.24 9.73 9.71
CA LEU A 57 -8.84 9.35 9.87
C LEU A 57 -8.26 10.13 11.04
N SER A 58 -8.26 9.51 12.23
CA SER A 58 -7.95 10.16 13.52
C SER A 58 -8.66 11.54 13.67
N THR A 59 -7.94 12.56 14.07
CA THR A 59 -8.43 13.96 14.16
C THR A 59 -7.99 14.83 12.98
N GLN A 60 -7.32 14.25 11.98
CA GLN A 60 -6.61 15.00 10.95
C GLN A 60 -7.42 15.18 9.68
N ALA A 61 -8.08 14.11 9.23
CA ALA A 61 -8.68 14.11 7.90
C ALA A 61 -9.93 13.22 7.82
N VAL A 62 -10.64 13.34 6.73
CA VAL A 62 -11.72 12.44 6.30
C VAL A 62 -11.33 11.85 4.95
N LEU A 63 -11.50 10.55 4.80
CA LEU A 63 -11.50 9.89 3.50
C LEU A 63 -12.94 9.67 3.06
N HIS A 64 -13.37 10.33 2.00
CA HIS A 64 -14.64 10.08 1.32
C HIS A 64 -14.51 8.80 0.48
N LEU A 65 -14.59 7.64 1.16
CA LEU A 65 -14.33 6.35 0.54
C LEU A 65 -15.23 6.14 -0.68
N PRO A 66 -14.67 5.98 -1.90
CA PRO A 66 -15.49 5.88 -3.11
C PRO A 66 -16.27 4.56 -3.18
N GLU A 67 -17.33 4.55 -3.99
CA GLU A 67 -17.99 3.30 -4.37
C GLU A 67 -17.01 2.30 -4.99
N GLY A 68 -17.26 1.01 -4.76
CA GLY A 68 -16.36 -0.05 -5.25
C GLY A 68 -15.08 -0.23 -4.44
N LYS A 69 -14.93 0.45 -3.31
CA LYS A 69 -13.81 0.30 -2.37
C LYS A 69 -14.30 -0.21 -1.02
N VAL A 70 -13.41 -0.84 -0.28
CA VAL A 70 -13.61 -1.25 1.10
C VAL A 70 -12.44 -0.79 1.96
N TYR A 71 -12.74 -0.37 3.17
CA TYR A 71 -11.76 0.09 4.15
C TYR A 71 -11.75 -0.86 5.35
N VAL A 72 -10.56 -1.27 5.74
CA VAL A 72 -10.31 -2.08 6.93
C VAL A 72 -9.62 -1.20 7.97
N PRO A 73 -10.28 -0.89 9.10
CA PRO A 73 -9.71 -0.03 10.13
C PRO A 73 -8.69 -0.77 11.03
N GLN A 74 -7.97 0.00 11.87
CA GLN A 74 -7.28 -0.55 13.02
C GLN A 74 -8.29 -1.18 13.99
N PRO A 75 -7.89 -2.24 14.72
CA PRO A 75 -6.59 -2.93 14.71
C PRO A 75 -6.49 -4.03 13.64
N HIS A 76 -7.53 -4.24 12.85
CA HIS A 76 -7.56 -5.30 11.84
C HIS A 76 -6.58 -5.05 10.69
N ALA A 77 -6.40 -3.79 10.31
CA ALA A 77 -5.43 -3.39 9.29
C ALA A 77 -4.01 -3.84 9.64
N ALA A 78 -3.56 -3.62 10.88
CA ALA A 78 -2.25 -4.07 11.36
C ALA A 78 -2.11 -5.61 11.30
N LYS A 79 -3.13 -6.34 11.77
CA LYS A 79 -3.14 -7.81 11.71
C LYS A 79 -3.11 -8.31 10.27
N LEU A 80 -3.80 -7.62 9.36
CA LEU A 80 -3.79 -7.94 7.94
C LEU A 80 -2.41 -7.78 7.35
N MET A 81 -1.72 -6.67 7.66
CA MET A 81 -0.35 -6.44 7.23
C MET A 81 0.59 -7.55 7.72
N HIS A 82 0.47 -7.98 8.97
CA HIS A 82 1.24 -9.12 9.50
C HIS A 82 0.88 -10.44 8.81
N ALA A 83 -0.40 -10.73 8.60
CA ALA A 83 -0.86 -11.94 7.91
C ALA A 83 -0.37 -12.00 6.45
N MET A 84 -0.21 -10.84 5.81
CA MET A 84 0.46 -10.70 4.53
C MET A 84 2.00 -10.81 4.64
N GLY A 85 2.55 -11.13 5.83
CA GLY A 85 3.98 -11.37 6.11
C GLY A 85 4.79 -10.09 6.22
N ASN A 86 4.19 -8.95 6.52
CA ASN A 86 4.88 -7.70 6.78
C ASN A 86 5.26 -7.63 8.26
N PRO A 87 6.51 -7.83 8.64
CA PRO A 87 6.96 -7.50 9.97
C PRO A 87 7.07 -5.99 10.09
N GLY A 88 6.61 -5.41 11.21
CA GLY A 88 6.77 -3.97 11.44
C GLY A 88 5.82 -3.43 12.49
N ASP A 89 6.06 -2.20 12.89
CA ASP A 89 5.15 -1.43 13.70
C ASP A 89 4.10 -0.76 12.78
N TYR A 90 2.85 -0.97 13.12
CA TYR A 90 1.69 -0.42 12.41
C TYR A 90 0.84 0.47 13.31
N SER A 91 1.42 1.03 14.37
CA SER A 91 0.74 1.91 15.32
C SER A 91 0.26 3.22 14.67
N ASP A 92 0.93 3.66 13.61
CA ASP A 92 0.62 4.85 12.79
C ASP A 92 -0.32 4.57 11.61
N LEU A 93 -0.69 3.29 11.39
CA LEU A 93 -1.59 2.91 10.30
C LEU A 93 -3.03 3.29 10.65
N GLU A 94 -3.63 4.16 9.85
CA GLU A 94 -5.06 4.50 9.97
C GLU A 94 -5.94 3.34 9.47
N GLY A 95 -5.56 2.73 8.36
CA GLY A 95 -6.25 1.59 7.79
C GLY A 95 -5.71 1.16 6.44
N VAL A 96 -6.40 0.20 5.82
CA VAL A 96 -6.07 -0.33 4.49
C VAL A 96 -7.32 -0.31 3.62
N VAL A 97 -7.17 0.16 2.37
CA VAL A 97 -8.23 0.16 1.35
C VAL A 97 -7.96 -0.94 0.35
N PHE A 98 -9.01 -1.63 -0.05
CA PHE A 98 -9.00 -2.64 -1.11
C PHE A 98 -10.06 -2.33 -2.16
N PRO A 99 -9.89 -2.79 -3.40
CA PRO A 99 -10.98 -2.79 -4.37
C PRO A 99 -12.05 -3.81 -3.96
N ARG A 100 -13.28 -3.52 -4.33
CA ARG A 100 -14.40 -4.46 -4.20
C ARG A 100 -14.55 -5.21 -5.51
N GLY A 101 -13.98 -6.41 -5.60
CA GLY A 101 -13.94 -7.22 -6.82
C GLY A 101 -12.53 -7.71 -7.14
N ASP A 102 -12.24 -7.93 -8.41
CA ASP A 102 -11.02 -8.61 -8.89
C ASP A 102 -9.81 -7.67 -9.04
N GLY A 103 -9.76 -6.57 -8.31
CA GLY A 103 -8.62 -5.66 -8.33
C GLY A 103 -7.42 -6.24 -7.58
N GLU A 104 -6.25 -6.24 -8.20
CA GLU A 104 -5.00 -6.78 -7.64
C GLU A 104 -4.14 -5.67 -7.03
N TRP A 105 -4.72 -4.91 -6.08
CA TRP A 105 -4.02 -3.86 -5.35
C TRP A 105 -4.60 -3.68 -3.95
N PHE A 106 -3.83 -3.05 -3.09
CA PHE A 106 -4.31 -2.45 -1.86
C PHE A 106 -3.62 -1.11 -1.62
N ALA A 107 -4.21 -0.27 -0.78
CA ALA A 107 -3.59 0.99 -0.37
C ALA A 107 -3.57 1.12 1.15
N THR A 108 -2.39 1.45 1.70
CA THR A 108 -2.24 1.75 3.12
C THR A 108 -2.44 3.24 3.36
N LEU A 109 -3.11 3.61 4.46
CA LEU A 109 -3.26 4.99 4.91
C LEU A 109 -2.54 5.18 6.23
N ARG A 110 -1.72 6.25 6.33
CA ARG A 110 -1.01 6.63 7.55
C ARG A 110 -1.04 8.13 7.74
N PHE A 111 -1.06 8.57 8.98
CA PHE A 111 -0.76 9.95 9.33
C PHE A 111 0.62 10.04 9.98
N GLU A 112 1.48 10.87 9.39
CA GLU A 112 2.82 11.15 9.93
C GLU A 112 2.83 12.55 10.54
N LYS A 113 2.92 12.59 11.87
CA LYS A 113 3.02 13.83 12.64
C LYS A 113 4.44 14.39 12.63
N SER A 114 4.85 14.91 11.48
CA SER A 114 6.20 15.46 11.26
C SER A 114 6.35 16.95 11.57
N GLY A 115 5.24 17.64 11.75
CA GLY A 115 5.17 19.09 11.69
C GLY A 115 4.91 19.60 10.27
N TYR A 116 4.82 20.90 10.12
CA TYR A 116 4.60 21.57 8.84
C TYR A 116 5.80 21.39 7.90
N ILE A 117 5.62 20.75 6.78
CA ILE A 117 6.66 20.52 5.79
C ILE A 117 6.65 21.66 4.78
N LYS A 118 7.74 22.43 4.70
CA LYS A 118 7.90 23.48 3.69
C LYS A 118 8.06 22.84 2.31
N ASP A 119 7.44 23.45 1.32
CA ASP A 119 7.40 22.94 -0.06
C ASP A 119 8.26 23.75 -1.05
N ASP A 120 9.11 24.66 -0.53
CA ASP A 120 9.95 25.55 -1.33
C ASP A 120 10.96 24.79 -2.22
N ASP A 121 11.44 23.63 -1.76
CA ASP A 121 12.44 22.81 -2.45
C ASP A 121 11.87 22.00 -3.62
N ALA A 122 10.54 21.86 -3.73
CA ALA A 122 9.89 21.17 -4.84
C ALA A 122 10.23 21.77 -6.23
N LYS A 123 10.63 23.03 -6.27
CA LYS A 123 10.98 23.74 -7.51
C LYS A 123 12.41 23.45 -7.98
N HIS A 124 13.23 22.82 -7.14
CA HIS A 124 14.67 22.72 -7.33
C HIS A 124 15.22 21.30 -7.23
N TRP A 125 14.37 20.29 -7.03
CA TRP A 125 14.85 18.92 -6.96
C TRP A 125 15.19 18.36 -8.35
N ASP A 126 16.16 17.45 -8.37
CA ASP A 126 16.53 16.68 -9.54
C ASP A 126 16.13 15.21 -9.35
N ALA A 127 15.24 14.72 -10.20
CA ALA A 127 14.73 13.35 -10.10
C ALA A 127 15.82 12.29 -10.34
N ALA A 128 16.87 12.61 -11.13
CA ALA A 128 17.97 11.69 -11.37
C ALA A 128 18.87 11.58 -10.12
N ASP A 129 19.18 12.71 -9.47
CA ASP A 129 19.93 12.73 -8.21
C ASP A 129 19.16 12.04 -7.08
N MET A 130 17.84 12.23 -7.02
CA MET A 130 16.98 11.52 -6.07
C MET A 130 17.00 10.02 -6.33
N LEU A 131 16.89 9.57 -7.59
CA LEU A 131 16.96 8.15 -7.93
C LEU A 131 18.30 7.53 -7.54
N LYS A 132 19.40 8.25 -7.77
CA LYS A 132 20.73 7.82 -7.35
C LYS A 132 20.78 7.63 -5.83
N SER A 133 20.29 8.60 -5.06
CA SER A 133 20.23 8.52 -3.60
C SER A 133 19.37 7.34 -3.12
N PHE A 134 18.24 7.05 -3.77
CA PHE A 134 17.43 5.87 -3.49
C PHE A 134 18.19 4.56 -3.73
N LYS A 135 18.90 4.45 -4.84
CA LYS A 135 19.70 3.26 -5.16
C LYS A 135 20.77 3.03 -4.10
N GLU A 136 21.53 4.05 -3.78
CA GLU A 136 22.61 4.01 -2.77
C GLU A 136 22.04 3.67 -1.36
N GLY A 137 20.96 4.31 -0.96
CA GLY A 137 20.30 4.06 0.33
C GLY A 137 19.71 2.65 0.42
N THR A 138 19.16 2.12 -0.69
CA THR A 138 18.65 0.76 -0.76
C THR A 138 19.78 -0.27 -0.65
N GLU A 139 20.88 -0.07 -1.36
CA GLU A 139 22.05 -0.92 -1.28
C GLU A 139 22.64 -0.93 0.12
N ALA A 140 22.84 0.25 0.73
CA ALA A 140 23.33 0.36 2.11
C ALA A 140 22.46 -0.34 3.15
N SER A 141 21.14 -0.41 2.94
CA SER A 141 20.19 -1.05 3.85
C SER A 141 20.02 -2.55 3.62
N ASN A 142 20.60 -3.13 2.56
CA ASN A 142 20.42 -4.54 2.23
C ASN A 142 20.99 -5.50 3.27
N GLU A 143 22.09 -5.15 3.92
CA GLU A 143 22.66 -5.99 5.00
C GLU A 143 21.72 -6.05 6.21
N GLU A 144 21.10 -4.94 6.57
CA GLU A 144 20.12 -4.93 7.68
C GLU A 144 18.87 -5.72 7.31
N ARG A 145 18.41 -5.61 6.05
CA ARG A 145 17.30 -6.44 5.53
C ARG A 145 17.57 -7.93 5.65
N LYS A 146 18.78 -8.36 5.27
CA LYS A 146 19.17 -9.77 5.38
C LYS A 146 19.15 -10.25 6.82
N LYS A 147 19.64 -9.43 7.78
CA LYS A 147 19.62 -9.75 9.21
C LYS A 147 18.19 -9.91 9.75
N MET A 148 17.24 -9.14 9.23
CA MET A 148 15.81 -9.24 9.56
C MET A 148 15.08 -10.37 8.83
N GLY A 149 15.81 -11.24 8.06
CA GLY A 149 15.22 -12.32 7.28
C GLY A 149 14.58 -11.88 5.95
N GLY A 150 14.78 -10.63 5.55
CA GLY A 150 14.33 -10.09 4.27
C GLY A 150 15.36 -10.37 3.15
N ARG A 151 14.92 -10.20 1.90
CA ARG A 151 15.79 -10.31 0.73
C ARG A 151 16.38 -8.96 0.36
N ALA A 152 17.60 -8.96 -0.20
CA ALA A 152 18.20 -7.75 -0.74
C ALA A 152 17.40 -7.21 -1.94
N LEU A 153 17.31 -5.89 -2.03
CA LEU A 153 16.55 -5.18 -3.05
C LEU A 153 17.43 -4.31 -3.92
N GLU A 154 17.04 -4.14 -5.17
CA GLU A 154 17.55 -3.08 -6.02
C GLU A 154 16.42 -2.21 -6.56
N ILE A 155 16.66 -0.91 -6.59
CA ILE A 155 15.80 0.06 -7.27
C ILE A 155 16.24 0.13 -8.74
N THR A 156 15.35 -0.23 -9.66
CA THR A 156 15.68 -0.26 -11.09
C THR A 156 15.41 1.08 -11.78
N GLY A 157 14.50 1.89 -11.25
CA GLY A 157 14.17 3.22 -11.79
C GLY A 157 12.85 3.77 -11.28
N TRP A 158 12.48 4.93 -11.79
CA TRP A 158 11.16 5.47 -11.59
C TRP A 158 10.11 4.70 -12.44
N ALA A 159 8.98 4.38 -11.85
CA ALA A 159 7.76 4.09 -12.58
C ALA A 159 7.00 5.40 -12.84
N GLN A 160 7.08 6.35 -11.89
CA GLN A 160 6.66 7.73 -12.01
C GLN A 160 7.63 8.60 -11.22
N GLU A 161 8.19 9.64 -11.85
CA GLU A 161 9.04 10.61 -11.18
C GLU A 161 8.26 11.42 -10.15
N PRO A 162 8.92 11.93 -9.09
CA PRO A 162 8.28 12.78 -8.10
C PRO A 162 7.66 14.02 -8.72
N THR A 163 6.38 14.23 -8.47
CA THR A 163 5.60 15.36 -8.93
C THR A 163 4.86 15.99 -7.76
N TYR A 164 4.96 17.29 -7.61
CA TYR A 164 4.26 18.04 -6.57
C TYR A 164 3.28 19.04 -7.19
N ALA A 165 2.02 18.97 -6.76
CA ALA A 165 0.97 19.90 -7.10
C ALA A 165 0.82 20.92 -5.96
N ALA A 166 1.37 22.13 -6.16
CA ALA A 166 1.42 23.17 -5.12
C ALA A 166 0.04 23.75 -4.78
N ASP A 167 -0.91 23.70 -5.69
CA ASP A 167 -2.28 24.17 -5.52
C ASP A 167 -3.09 23.27 -4.58
N THR A 168 -2.77 21.97 -4.53
CA THR A 168 -3.44 20.98 -3.69
C THR A 168 -2.55 20.40 -2.60
N HIS A 169 -1.28 20.80 -2.54
CA HIS A 169 -0.26 20.30 -1.62
C HIS A 169 -0.12 18.78 -1.63
N ARG A 170 -0.10 18.20 -2.85
CA ARG A 170 -0.05 16.76 -3.09
C ARG A 170 1.21 16.36 -3.81
N LEU A 171 1.85 15.33 -3.29
CA LEU A 171 3.10 14.79 -3.79
C LEU A 171 2.87 13.34 -4.23
N VAL A 172 3.35 12.99 -5.43
CA VAL A 172 3.18 11.65 -6.01
C VAL A 172 4.47 11.18 -6.63
N TRP A 173 4.84 9.92 -6.40
CA TRP A 173 5.95 9.26 -7.10
C TRP A 173 5.80 7.73 -7.03
N ALA A 174 6.48 7.01 -7.93
CA ALA A 174 6.53 5.56 -7.88
C ALA A 174 7.90 5.02 -8.32
N MET A 175 8.39 4.03 -7.58
CA MET A 175 9.65 3.36 -7.88
C MET A 175 9.42 1.93 -8.33
N LYS A 176 10.22 1.51 -9.30
CA LYS A 176 10.35 0.11 -9.70
C LYS A 176 11.44 -0.56 -8.87
N SER A 177 11.13 -1.73 -8.35
CA SER A 177 12.07 -2.50 -7.56
C SER A 177 11.99 -4.00 -7.87
N ARG A 178 13.07 -4.73 -7.62
CA ARG A 178 13.12 -6.19 -7.68
C ARG A 178 14.04 -6.75 -6.59
N GLU A 179 13.97 -8.06 -6.35
CA GLU A 179 14.94 -8.76 -5.52
C GLU A 179 16.29 -8.87 -6.25
N VAL A 180 17.40 -8.68 -5.53
CA VAL A 180 18.73 -8.90 -6.07
C VAL A 180 18.90 -10.38 -6.44
N GLY A 181 19.27 -10.63 -7.69
CA GLY A 181 19.43 -12.00 -8.21
C GLY A 181 18.12 -12.65 -8.66
N ALA A 182 17.01 -11.95 -8.67
CA ALA A 182 15.77 -12.44 -9.27
C ALA A 182 15.92 -12.62 -10.79
N PRO A 183 15.23 -13.60 -11.39
CA PRO A 183 15.18 -13.76 -12.84
C PRO A 183 14.78 -12.47 -13.56
N ALA A 184 15.35 -12.22 -14.73
CA ALA A 184 15.10 -10.98 -15.49
C ALA A 184 13.63 -10.83 -15.93
N ASP A 185 12.92 -11.94 -16.08
CA ASP A 185 11.50 -12.02 -16.43
C ASP A 185 10.55 -12.03 -15.22
N GLU A 186 11.09 -11.97 -14.00
CA GLU A 186 10.25 -11.84 -12.81
C GLU A 186 9.54 -10.46 -12.81
N PRO A 187 8.22 -10.44 -12.61
CA PRO A 187 7.46 -9.21 -12.57
C PRO A 187 7.96 -8.25 -11.49
N LEU A 188 8.20 -6.99 -11.86
CA LEU A 188 8.58 -5.95 -10.92
C LEU A 188 7.38 -5.56 -10.04
N GLY A 189 7.66 -5.29 -8.77
CA GLY A 189 6.73 -4.63 -7.87
C GLY A 189 6.80 -3.11 -8.03
N VAL A 190 5.68 -2.45 -7.77
CA VAL A 190 5.62 -1.00 -7.69
C VAL A 190 4.86 -0.53 -6.46
N ASN A 191 5.37 0.54 -5.88
CA ASN A 191 4.72 1.34 -4.86
C ASN A 191 4.40 2.70 -5.43
N TYR A 192 3.13 2.97 -5.57
CA TYR A 192 2.62 4.26 -5.99
C TYR A 192 2.35 5.09 -4.74
N ASN A 193 3.30 5.95 -4.40
CA ASN A 193 3.25 6.80 -3.21
C ASN A 193 2.48 8.07 -3.52
N THR A 194 1.46 8.35 -2.72
CA THR A 194 0.68 9.57 -2.81
C THR A 194 0.59 10.20 -1.41
N TYR A 195 1.05 11.45 -1.29
CA TYR A 195 1.07 12.17 -0.02
C TYR A 195 0.27 13.46 -0.12
N ALA A 196 -0.55 13.72 0.89
CA ALA A 196 -1.23 14.99 1.07
C ALA A 196 -0.64 15.71 2.28
N LEU A 197 -0.12 16.93 2.08
CA LEU A 197 0.45 17.73 3.16
C LEU A 197 -0.64 18.44 3.94
N GLY A 198 -0.51 18.45 5.25
CA GLY A 198 -1.35 19.14 6.20
C GLY A 198 -0.56 20.08 7.11
N ARG A 199 -1.25 20.70 8.07
CA ARG A 199 -0.68 21.64 9.03
C ARG A 199 0.33 20.99 9.98
N GLU A 200 0.05 19.76 10.44
CA GLU A 200 0.83 19.11 11.50
C GLU A 200 1.66 17.93 10.98
N GLY A 201 1.65 17.68 9.69
CA GLY A 201 2.30 16.55 9.05
C GLY A 201 1.66 16.24 7.71
N TYR A 202 1.65 14.96 7.34
CA TYR A 202 1.07 14.53 6.07
C TYR A 202 0.32 13.20 6.20
N MET A 203 -0.70 13.04 5.35
CA MET A 203 -1.32 11.74 5.11
C MET A 203 -0.59 11.05 3.95
N SER A 204 -0.14 9.82 4.19
CA SER A 204 0.35 8.95 3.11
C SER A 204 -0.75 7.97 2.72
N LEU A 205 -0.96 7.83 1.42
CA LEU A 205 -1.78 6.82 0.80
C LEU A 205 -0.93 6.12 -0.25
N ASN A 206 -0.50 4.90 0.04
CA ASN A 206 0.42 4.16 -0.81
C ASN A 206 -0.27 2.96 -1.42
N LEU A 207 -0.49 3.00 -2.74
CA LEU A 207 -1.06 1.89 -3.48
C LEU A 207 0.05 0.91 -3.90
N VAL A 208 -0.18 -0.36 -3.62
CA VAL A 208 0.73 -1.47 -3.90
C VAL A 208 0.11 -2.38 -4.94
N THR A 209 0.85 -2.64 -6.03
CA THR A 209 0.43 -3.52 -7.13
C THR A 209 1.63 -4.03 -7.93
N GLY A 210 1.41 -4.87 -8.95
CA GLY A 210 2.44 -5.21 -9.92
C GLY A 210 2.72 -4.05 -10.90
N LEU A 211 3.96 -3.95 -11.41
CA LEU A 211 4.31 -2.88 -12.35
C LEU A 211 3.44 -2.91 -13.62
N ASN A 212 3.16 -4.11 -14.12
CA ASN A 212 2.35 -4.29 -15.33
C ASN A 212 0.89 -3.86 -15.13
N ASP A 213 0.42 -3.85 -13.88
CA ASP A 213 -0.94 -3.47 -13.49
C ASP A 213 -1.06 -2.01 -13.07
N LEU A 214 0.07 -1.33 -12.86
CA LEU A 214 0.07 0.08 -12.46
C LEU A 214 -0.77 0.99 -13.37
N PRO A 215 -0.69 0.91 -14.71
CA PRO A 215 -1.51 1.74 -15.58
C PRO A 215 -3.02 1.53 -15.38
N LYS A 216 -3.41 0.33 -14.97
CA LYS A 216 -4.82 -0.01 -14.69
C LYS A 216 -5.30 0.58 -13.37
N TYR A 217 -4.42 0.62 -12.34
CA TYR A 217 -4.81 0.98 -10.97
C TYR A 217 -4.31 2.35 -10.51
N GLN A 218 -3.49 3.04 -11.28
CA GLN A 218 -3.02 4.39 -10.97
C GLN A 218 -4.18 5.38 -10.75
N GLY A 219 -5.26 5.23 -11.55
CA GLY A 219 -6.47 6.02 -11.39
C GLY A 219 -7.16 5.82 -10.05
N ASP A 220 -7.12 4.61 -9.49
CA ASP A 220 -7.65 4.32 -8.14
C ASP A 220 -6.88 5.08 -7.05
N ALA A 221 -5.54 5.11 -7.14
CA ALA A 221 -4.70 5.86 -6.20
C ALA A 221 -4.98 7.36 -6.27
N GLN A 222 -5.12 7.91 -7.48
CA GLN A 222 -5.45 9.32 -7.69
C GLN A 222 -6.85 9.66 -7.17
N GLN A 223 -7.83 8.77 -7.39
CA GLN A 223 -9.18 8.92 -6.87
C GLN A 223 -9.18 8.94 -5.34
N LEU A 224 -8.47 8.01 -4.69
CA LEU A 224 -8.38 7.95 -3.24
C LEU A 224 -7.67 9.18 -2.67
N LEU A 225 -6.57 9.63 -3.30
CA LEU A 225 -5.89 10.86 -2.92
C LEU A 225 -6.81 12.08 -3.08
N GLY A 226 -7.60 12.12 -4.16
CA GLY A 226 -8.60 13.16 -4.42
C GLY A 226 -9.73 13.17 -3.39
N ALA A 227 -10.08 12.01 -2.86
CA ALA A 227 -11.13 11.81 -1.87
C ALA A 227 -10.67 12.04 -0.41
N LEU A 228 -9.39 12.36 -0.20
CA LEU A 228 -8.83 12.69 1.12
C LEU A 228 -8.92 14.18 1.37
N GLU A 229 -9.57 14.59 2.47
CA GLU A 229 -9.73 15.98 2.88
C GLU A 229 -9.29 16.18 4.33
N PHE A 230 -8.43 17.17 4.59
CA PHE A 230 -8.06 17.57 5.95
C PHE A 230 -9.20 18.33 6.63
N ASN A 231 -9.40 18.05 7.91
CA ASN A 231 -10.36 18.76 8.74
C ASN A 231 -10.01 20.25 8.84
N ASP A 232 -11.01 21.07 9.21
CA ASP A 232 -10.82 22.49 9.52
C ASP A 232 -9.73 22.67 10.58
N GLY A 233 -8.82 23.61 10.36
CA GLY A 233 -7.67 23.87 11.21
C GLY A 233 -6.52 22.85 11.06
N LYS A 234 -6.63 21.87 10.14
CA LYS A 234 -5.61 20.86 9.86
C LYS A 234 -5.06 20.91 8.44
N ARG A 235 -5.60 21.79 7.61
CA ARG A 235 -5.15 21.98 6.22
C ARG A 235 -3.76 22.61 6.19
N TYR A 236 -3.05 22.43 5.11
CA TYR A 236 -1.73 23.05 4.89
C TYR A 236 -1.78 24.58 5.04
N ALA A 237 -2.82 25.22 4.51
CA ALA A 237 -3.03 26.67 4.59
C ALA A 237 -3.35 27.19 6.02
N ASP A 238 -3.71 26.31 6.96
CA ASP A 238 -4.03 26.67 8.34
C ASP A 238 -2.77 26.84 9.22
N PHE A 239 -1.56 26.74 8.62
CA PHE A 239 -0.28 26.87 9.32
C PHE A 239 -0.14 28.22 10.03
N ASN A 240 0.34 28.18 11.27
CA ASN A 240 0.62 29.35 12.07
C ASN A 240 2.06 29.32 12.57
N ALA A 241 2.89 30.18 11.99
CA ALA A 241 4.34 30.25 12.29
C ALA A 241 4.68 30.56 13.75
N SER A 242 3.74 31.10 14.54
CA SER A 242 3.97 31.45 15.96
C SER A 242 3.70 30.27 16.91
N THR A 243 2.96 29.25 16.48
CA THR A 243 2.52 28.15 17.35
C THR A 243 2.88 26.77 16.83
N ASP A 244 3.06 26.63 15.54
CA ASP A 244 3.18 25.33 14.91
C ASP A 244 4.65 24.88 14.79
N HIS A 245 4.83 23.58 14.91
CA HIS A 245 6.13 22.98 14.68
C HIS A 245 6.38 22.86 13.17
N VAL A 246 7.52 23.36 12.71
CA VAL A 246 8.00 23.17 11.34
C VAL A 246 8.87 21.94 11.28
N ALA A 247 8.65 21.07 10.30
CA ALA A 247 9.49 19.91 10.08
C ALA A 247 10.96 20.33 9.81
N GLU A 248 11.89 19.51 10.27
CA GLU A 248 13.33 19.76 10.08
C GLU A 248 13.79 19.47 8.63
N TYR A 249 12.88 19.12 7.74
CA TYR A 249 13.15 18.71 6.36
C TYR A 249 12.03 19.19 5.41
N GLY A 250 12.38 19.33 4.14
CA GLY A 250 11.45 19.67 3.05
C GLY A 250 10.97 18.47 2.26
N LEU A 251 10.31 18.72 1.12
CA LEU A 251 9.71 17.71 0.27
C LEU A 251 10.73 16.75 -0.35
N ALA A 252 11.88 17.22 -0.77
CA ALA A 252 12.93 16.38 -1.35
C ALA A 252 13.38 15.29 -0.36
N ALA A 253 13.60 15.68 0.90
CA ALA A 253 13.96 14.75 1.96
C ALA A 253 12.79 13.82 2.32
N LEU A 254 11.54 14.29 2.25
CA LEU A 254 10.36 13.47 2.44
C LEU A 254 10.27 12.35 1.39
N VAL A 255 10.47 12.68 0.10
CA VAL A 255 10.53 11.68 -0.97
C VAL A 255 11.64 10.65 -0.68
N LEU A 256 12.83 11.11 -0.27
CA LEU A 256 13.96 10.24 0.07
C LEU A 256 13.79 9.45 1.38
N GLY A 257 12.74 9.72 2.15
CA GLY A 257 12.49 9.07 3.44
C GLY A 257 13.46 9.48 4.55
N VAL A 258 14.22 10.56 4.35
CA VAL A 258 15.24 11.04 5.32
C VAL A 258 14.60 11.66 6.57
N GLY A 259 13.33 12.08 6.47
CA GLY A 259 12.57 12.69 7.57
C GLY A 259 12.16 11.71 8.66
N ALA A 260 12.08 10.43 8.37
CA ALA A 260 11.92 9.43 9.42
C ALA A 260 13.31 9.16 10.04
N LYS A 261 13.53 9.52 11.29
CA LYS A 261 14.76 9.20 12.08
C LYS A 261 15.06 7.69 12.18
N LYS A 262 14.50 6.90 11.30
CA LYS A 262 14.67 5.46 11.20
C LYS A 262 15.11 5.13 9.78
N LEU A 263 16.43 5.16 9.53
CA LEU A 263 17.04 4.48 8.38
C LEU A 263 16.52 3.03 8.23
N GLY A 264 15.97 2.43 9.29
CA GLY A 264 15.27 1.15 9.28
C GLY A 264 13.92 1.15 8.55
N LEU A 265 13.23 2.26 8.39
CA LEU A 265 11.89 2.28 7.77
C LEU A 265 11.98 2.15 6.24
N LEU A 266 12.98 2.75 5.60
CA LEU A 266 13.26 2.51 4.16
C LEU A 266 13.65 1.05 3.91
N ALA A 267 14.38 0.43 4.85
CA ALA A 267 14.69 -1.00 4.80
C ALA A 267 13.41 -1.85 4.92
N VAL A 268 12.47 -1.45 5.78
CA VAL A 268 11.19 -2.15 5.99
C VAL A 268 10.26 -1.93 4.79
N ILE A 269 10.11 -0.72 4.30
CA ILE A 269 9.29 -0.40 3.11
C ILE A 269 9.79 -1.20 1.90
N GLY A 270 11.07 -1.25 1.67
CA GLY A 270 11.61 -2.00 0.54
C GLY A 270 11.53 -3.54 0.69
N ALA A 271 11.69 -4.11 1.91
CA ALA A 271 11.47 -5.53 2.15
C ALA A 271 10.00 -5.93 1.92
N PHE A 272 9.09 -4.99 2.19
CA PHE A 272 7.66 -5.10 1.96
C PHE A 272 7.33 -5.41 0.51
N PHE A 273 7.93 -4.72 -0.46
CA PHE A 273 7.50 -4.79 -1.86
C PHE A 273 7.80 -6.11 -2.55
N LEU A 274 8.87 -6.77 -2.21
CA LEU A 274 9.33 -7.93 -2.97
C LEU A 274 8.81 -9.26 -2.45
N LYS A 275 8.59 -9.36 -1.16
CA LYS A 275 7.96 -10.56 -0.60
C LYS A 275 6.49 -10.68 -1.06
N PHE A 276 5.91 -9.57 -1.50
CA PHE A 276 4.47 -9.40 -1.71
C PHE A 276 4.01 -9.35 -3.15
N ALA A 277 4.85 -9.18 -4.15
CA ALA A 277 4.41 -9.33 -5.53
C ALA A 277 3.67 -10.66 -5.75
N LYS A 278 4.15 -11.75 -5.11
CA LYS A 278 3.45 -13.06 -5.14
C LYS A 278 2.22 -13.14 -4.22
N VAL A 279 2.26 -12.47 -3.07
CA VAL A 279 1.16 -12.51 -2.08
C VAL A 279 0.07 -11.50 -2.41
N ILE A 280 0.40 -10.36 -2.99
CA ILE A 280 -0.57 -9.38 -3.51
C ILE A 280 -1.40 -10.02 -4.63
N LEU A 281 -0.74 -10.76 -5.53
CA LEU A 281 -1.44 -11.59 -6.53
C LEU A 281 -2.38 -12.62 -5.86
N LEU A 282 -1.95 -13.26 -4.77
CA LEU A 282 -2.77 -14.24 -4.03
C LEU A 282 -3.85 -13.55 -3.18
N ALA A 283 -3.52 -12.44 -2.50
CA ALA A 283 -4.46 -11.72 -1.66
C ALA A 283 -5.57 -11.03 -2.47
N GLY A 284 -5.25 -10.45 -3.64
CA GLY A 284 -6.24 -9.84 -4.53
C GLY A 284 -7.30 -10.85 -4.97
N VAL A 285 -6.87 -12.05 -5.32
CA VAL A 285 -7.80 -13.14 -5.72
C VAL A 285 -8.55 -13.71 -4.53
N ALA A 286 -7.88 -13.96 -3.40
CA ALA A 286 -8.53 -14.48 -2.18
C ALA A 286 -9.49 -13.45 -1.58
N PHE A 287 -9.12 -12.16 -1.59
CA PHE A 287 -9.94 -11.07 -1.07
C PHE A 287 -11.12 -10.78 -1.99
N GLY A 288 -10.92 -10.72 -3.30
CA GLY A 288 -12.00 -10.59 -4.29
C GLY A 288 -12.99 -11.75 -4.18
N GLY A 289 -12.50 -12.98 -4.12
CA GLY A 289 -13.33 -14.18 -3.95
C GLY A 289 -14.03 -14.25 -2.59
N ALA A 290 -13.38 -13.88 -1.50
CA ALA A 290 -13.98 -13.86 -0.15
C ALA A 290 -15.03 -12.74 -0.02
N ILE A 291 -14.76 -11.57 -0.56
CA ILE A 291 -15.72 -10.45 -0.60
C ILE A 291 -16.92 -10.81 -1.47
N LEU A 292 -16.71 -11.36 -2.67
CA LEU A 292 -17.82 -11.78 -3.54
C LEU A 292 -18.68 -12.87 -2.87
N LYS A 293 -18.09 -13.82 -2.13
CA LYS A 293 -18.84 -14.83 -1.38
C LYS A 293 -19.63 -14.25 -0.22
N LEU A 294 -19.08 -13.29 0.52
CA LEU A 294 -19.75 -12.65 1.65
C LEU A 294 -20.93 -11.77 1.19
N PHE A 295 -20.86 -11.21 -0.02
CA PHE A 295 -21.86 -10.28 -0.53
C PHE A 295 -22.77 -10.85 -1.63
N GLY A 296 -22.41 -11.99 -2.24
CA GLY A 296 -23.25 -12.68 -3.22
C GLY A 296 -24.40 -13.49 -2.60
N ARG A 297 -24.23 -13.96 -1.36
CA ARG A 297 -25.24 -14.80 -0.69
C ARG A 297 -26.56 -14.11 -0.32
N LYS A 298 -26.58 -12.79 -0.17
CA LYS A 298 -27.81 -12.04 0.17
C LYS A 298 -28.78 -11.80 -0.99
N LYS A 299 -28.41 -12.12 -2.24
CA LYS A 299 -29.28 -11.90 -3.41
C LYS A 299 -30.11 -13.13 -3.80
N SER A 300 -29.81 -14.30 -3.24
CA SER A 300 -30.48 -15.55 -3.57
C SER A 300 -31.72 -15.85 -2.70
N GLU A 301 -31.85 -15.22 -1.52
CA GLU A 301 -33.00 -15.45 -0.63
C GLU A 301 -34.15 -14.46 -0.82
N ALA A 302 -33.99 -13.43 -1.64
CA ALA A 302 -35.04 -12.45 -1.94
C ALA A 302 -35.83 -12.74 -3.25
N ALA A 303 -35.53 -13.87 -3.92
CA ALA A 303 -36.20 -14.25 -5.18
C ALA A 303 -37.14 -15.47 -5.03
N GLU A 304 -37.31 -15.99 -3.82
CA GLU A 304 -38.22 -17.12 -3.51
C GLU A 304 -39.19 -16.81 -2.37
N SER A 305 -39.69 -15.57 -2.30
CA SER A 305 -40.87 -15.27 -1.43
C SER A 305 -41.85 -14.38 -2.17
#